data_1a150c684494dc8d0f928c7d8927ad69
#
_entry.id   1a150c684494dc8d0f928c7d8927ad69
#
_cell.length_a   1.000
_cell.length_b   1.000
_cell.length_c   1.000
_cell.angle_alpha   90.00
_cell.angle_beta   90.00
_cell.angle_gamma   90.00
#
_symmetry.space_group_name_H-M   'P 1'
#
loop_
_entity.id
_entity.type
_entity.pdbx_description
1 polymer ?
#
loop_
_entity_poly.entity_id
_entity_poly.type
_entity_poly.pdbx_seq_one_letter_code
_entity_poly.pdbx_strand_id
1 'polypeptide(L)'
;MAAGMEERTGDELLRLPVRLHGLQLGRPVDLLLDPDAKRAVGLDLLCGDEVHRFLPLPTAAVGRDEIRILSPFVLLEQRELDFYRARTLALSRLRGRPVERHGRKIGLLQDVVVAGAGQLVAAIVANERIPFDSALRFTPARRSAA
;
A
#
# COMPACT_ATOMS: atom_id res chain seq x y z
N MET A 1 -18.04 -13.17 5.13
CA MET A 1 -17.19 -12.00 5.46
C MET A 1 -15.75 -12.40 5.30
N ALA A 2 -15.04 -11.69 4.46
CA ALA A 2 -13.61 -11.83 4.43
C ALA A 2 -13.08 -11.35 5.79
N ALA A 3 -12.42 -12.22 6.53
CA ALA A 3 -11.67 -11.80 7.69
C ALA A 3 -10.62 -10.80 7.21
N GLY A 4 -10.54 -9.63 7.83
CA GLY A 4 -9.50 -8.67 7.53
C GLY A 4 -8.12 -9.29 7.75
N MET A 5 -7.12 -8.80 7.03
CA MET A 5 -5.77 -9.27 7.23
C MET A 5 -5.26 -8.93 8.63
N GLU A 6 -4.36 -9.76 9.15
CA GLU A 6 -3.55 -9.40 10.29
C GLU A 6 -2.61 -8.26 9.91
N GLU A 7 -2.04 -7.59 10.91
CA GLU A 7 -1.10 -6.52 10.66
C GLU A 7 0.07 -6.99 9.79
N ARG A 8 0.36 -6.24 8.74
CA ARG A 8 1.48 -6.44 7.83
C ARG A 8 2.17 -5.11 7.56
N THR A 9 3.49 -5.13 7.48
CA THR A 9 4.21 -3.96 6.97
C THR A 9 4.05 -3.88 5.46
N GLY A 10 4.26 -2.70 4.91
CA GLY A 10 4.28 -2.53 3.46
C GLY A 10 5.29 -3.46 2.79
N ASP A 11 6.47 -3.61 3.39
CA ASP A 11 7.51 -4.51 2.88
C ASP A 11 7.04 -5.97 2.84
N GLU A 12 6.36 -6.43 3.89
CA GLU A 12 5.78 -7.78 3.90
C GLU A 12 4.74 -7.97 2.80
N LEU A 13 3.84 -6.99 2.60
CA LEU A 13 2.84 -7.06 1.55
C LEU A 13 3.47 -7.13 0.16
N LEU A 14 4.51 -6.34 -0.08
CA LEU A 14 5.17 -6.28 -1.38
C LEU A 14 5.95 -7.55 -1.73
N ARG A 15 6.18 -8.43 -0.76
CA ARG A 15 6.86 -9.71 -0.98
C ARG A 15 5.91 -10.86 -1.30
N LEU A 16 4.61 -10.68 -1.11
CA LEU A 16 3.63 -11.74 -1.30
C LEU A 16 3.22 -11.88 -2.76
N PRO A 17 3.25 -13.09 -3.33
CA PRO A 17 2.72 -13.30 -4.67
C PRO A 17 1.20 -13.15 -4.67
N VAL A 18 0.65 -12.67 -5.78
CA VAL A 18 -0.81 -12.62 -5.99
C VAL A 18 -1.23 -13.83 -6.80
N ARG A 19 -2.16 -14.62 -6.26
CA ARG A 19 -2.60 -15.88 -6.86
C ARG A 19 -4.12 -15.91 -7.05
N LEU A 20 -4.52 -16.52 -8.16
CA LEU A 20 -5.89 -16.89 -8.47
C LEU A 20 -5.93 -18.40 -8.69
N HIS A 21 -6.68 -19.11 -7.83
CA HIS A 21 -6.80 -20.57 -7.90
C HIS A 21 -5.44 -21.27 -7.97
N GLY A 22 -4.47 -20.82 -7.17
CA GLY A 22 -3.14 -21.40 -7.11
C GLY A 22 -2.17 -20.92 -8.19
N LEU A 23 -2.64 -20.20 -9.20
CA LEU A 23 -1.79 -19.65 -10.25
C LEU A 23 -1.32 -18.25 -9.88
N GLN A 24 -0.02 -18.04 -9.95
CA GLN A 24 0.53 -16.71 -9.73
C GLN A 24 0.24 -15.81 -10.93
N LEU A 25 -0.50 -14.72 -10.69
CA LEU A 25 -0.82 -13.74 -11.72
C LEU A 25 0.19 -12.61 -11.79
N GLY A 26 0.82 -12.30 -10.67
CA GLY A 26 1.74 -11.20 -10.60
C GLY A 26 2.28 -11.03 -9.18
N ARG A 27 3.01 -9.94 -9.00
CA ARG A 27 3.57 -9.57 -7.70
C ARG A 27 3.38 -8.08 -7.46
N PRO A 28 3.18 -7.68 -6.20
CA PRO A 28 3.10 -6.27 -5.88
C PRO A 28 4.45 -5.58 -6.09
N VAL A 29 4.42 -4.38 -6.64
CA VAL A 29 5.63 -3.55 -6.80
C VAL A 29 5.53 -2.24 -6.04
N ASP A 30 4.32 -1.85 -5.64
CA ASP A 30 4.11 -0.67 -4.83
C ASP A 30 2.78 -0.74 -4.07
N LEU A 31 2.69 0.04 -3.01
CA LEU A 31 1.49 0.18 -2.20
C LEU A 31 1.01 1.63 -2.29
N LEU A 32 -0.25 1.83 -2.67
CA LEU A 32 -0.84 3.15 -2.81
C LEU A 32 -1.60 3.53 -1.53
N LEU A 33 -1.26 4.70 -0.98
CA LEU A 33 -1.75 5.16 0.32
C LEU A 33 -2.60 6.41 0.17
N ASP A 34 -3.67 6.46 0.94
CA ASP A 34 -4.43 7.68 1.18
C ASP A 34 -4.29 8.02 2.67
N PRO A 35 -3.31 8.86 3.04
CA PRO A 35 -3.06 9.17 4.44
C PRO A 35 -4.21 9.94 5.10
N ASP A 36 -4.92 10.77 4.37
CA ASP A 36 -6.04 11.54 4.91
C ASP A 36 -7.20 10.62 5.33
N ALA A 37 -7.45 9.59 4.55
CA ALA A 37 -8.42 8.55 4.89
C ALA A 37 -7.85 7.46 5.81
N LYS A 38 -6.56 7.53 6.14
CA LYS A 38 -5.83 6.52 6.93
C LYS A 38 -5.97 5.12 6.33
N ARG A 39 -5.81 5.03 5.01
CA ARG A 39 -5.99 3.77 4.28
C ARG A 39 -4.85 3.51 3.31
N ALA A 40 -4.50 2.22 3.21
CA ALA A 40 -3.81 1.68 2.06
C ALA A 40 -4.90 1.27 1.07
N VAL A 41 -4.93 1.92 -0.09
CA VAL A 41 -6.02 1.78 -1.05
C VAL A 41 -5.88 0.51 -1.86
N GLY A 42 -4.67 0.19 -2.27
CA GLY A 42 -4.42 -0.99 -3.05
C GLY A 42 -2.97 -1.14 -3.48
N LEU A 43 -2.75 -2.13 -4.31
CA LEU A 43 -1.42 -2.54 -4.78
C LEU A 43 -1.28 -2.28 -6.27
N ASP A 44 -0.13 -1.76 -6.66
CA ASP A 44 0.33 -1.78 -8.03
C ASP A 44 0.96 -3.16 -8.26
N LEU A 45 0.38 -3.96 -9.15
CA LEU A 45 0.86 -5.29 -9.49
C LEU A 45 1.57 -5.29 -10.83
N LEU A 46 2.74 -5.88 -10.87
CA LEU A 46 3.36 -6.26 -12.12
C LEU A 46 2.92 -7.69 -12.45
N CYS A 47 2.09 -7.83 -13.46
CA CYS A 47 1.53 -9.11 -13.87
C CYS A 47 2.48 -9.87 -14.83
N GLY A 48 2.19 -11.16 -15.05
CA GLY A 48 3.06 -12.02 -15.84
C GLY A 48 3.19 -11.62 -17.32
N ASP A 49 2.25 -10.80 -17.83
CA ASP A 49 2.31 -10.21 -19.17
C ASP A 49 3.07 -8.88 -19.22
N GLU A 50 3.78 -8.55 -18.14
CA GLU A 50 4.54 -7.31 -17.97
C GLU A 50 3.68 -6.04 -17.93
N VAL A 51 2.37 -6.20 -17.72
CA VAL A 51 1.43 -5.09 -17.58
C VAL A 51 1.16 -4.81 -16.11
N HIS A 52 1.18 -3.55 -15.74
CA HIS A 52 0.79 -3.12 -14.39
C HIS A 52 -0.73 -3.05 -14.27
N ARG A 53 -1.24 -3.60 -13.17
CA ARG A 53 -2.67 -3.55 -12.84
C ARG A 53 -2.84 -3.13 -11.39
N PHE A 54 -4.02 -2.62 -11.08
CA PHE A 54 -4.33 -2.18 -9.72
C PHE A 54 -5.20 -3.23 -9.00
N LEU A 55 -4.77 -3.63 -7.81
CA LEU A 55 -5.56 -4.51 -6.95
C LEU A 55 -6.05 -3.73 -5.73
N PRO A 56 -7.35 -3.40 -5.67
CA PRO A 56 -7.92 -2.80 -4.46
C PRO A 56 -7.80 -3.76 -3.28
N LEU A 57 -7.25 -3.30 -2.16
CA LEU A 57 -7.03 -4.17 -1.00
C LEU A 57 -8.31 -4.83 -0.46
N PRO A 58 -9.47 -4.15 -0.42
CA PRO A 58 -10.69 -4.80 0.07
C PRO A 58 -11.13 -6.02 -0.74
N THR A 59 -10.68 -6.17 -1.98
CA THR A 59 -11.02 -7.30 -2.84
C THR A 59 -10.03 -8.46 -2.75
N ALA A 60 -9.00 -8.31 -1.93
CA ALA A 60 -7.93 -9.30 -1.79
C ALA A 60 -8.01 -9.99 -0.44
N ALA A 61 -7.68 -11.27 -0.41
CA ALA A 61 -7.51 -12.02 0.83
C ALA A 61 -6.02 -12.17 1.10
N VAL A 62 -5.50 -11.39 2.03
CA VAL A 62 -4.08 -11.41 2.39
C VAL A 62 -3.85 -12.52 3.40
N GLY A 63 -3.14 -13.56 2.99
CA GLY A 63 -2.74 -14.65 3.84
C GLY A 63 -1.30 -14.51 4.33
N ARG A 64 -0.80 -15.57 4.94
CA ARG A 64 0.57 -15.59 5.45
C ARG A 64 1.61 -15.58 4.34
N ASP A 65 1.37 -16.35 3.27
CA ASP A 65 2.35 -16.61 2.22
C ASP A 65 1.92 -16.13 0.84
N GLU A 66 0.71 -15.62 0.72
CA GLU A 66 0.16 -15.17 -0.57
C GLU A 66 -0.97 -14.18 -0.38
N ILE A 67 -1.24 -13.45 -1.44
CA ILE A 67 -2.45 -12.65 -1.59
C ILE A 67 -3.33 -13.40 -2.58
N ARG A 68 -4.53 -13.79 -2.15
CA ARG A 68 -5.49 -14.50 -2.99
C ARG A 68 -6.56 -13.58 -3.51
N ILE A 69 -6.90 -13.74 -4.77
CA ILE A 69 -8.07 -13.12 -5.38
C ILE A 69 -9.00 -14.21 -5.89
N LEU A 70 -10.30 -13.92 -5.91
CA LEU A 70 -11.32 -14.89 -6.29
C LEU A 70 -11.73 -14.80 -7.75
N SER A 71 -11.39 -13.70 -8.41
CA SER A 71 -11.77 -13.44 -9.79
C SER A 71 -10.75 -12.52 -10.44
N PRO A 72 -10.43 -12.72 -11.73
CA PRO A 72 -9.56 -11.78 -12.44
C PRO A 72 -10.19 -10.39 -12.60
N PHE A 73 -11.51 -10.28 -12.44
CA PHE A 73 -12.22 -9.00 -12.58
C PHE A 73 -11.95 -8.03 -11.44
N VAL A 74 -11.37 -8.48 -10.33
CA VAL A 74 -10.94 -7.56 -9.26
C VAL A 74 -9.68 -6.80 -9.63
N LEU A 75 -8.91 -7.28 -10.61
CA LEU A 75 -7.73 -6.58 -11.11
C LEU A 75 -8.17 -5.49 -12.07
N LEU A 76 -7.91 -4.25 -11.70
CA LEU A 76 -8.23 -3.10 -12.53
C LEU A 76 -7.09 -2.81 -13.49
N GLU A 77 -7.44 -2.32 -14.68
CA GLU A 77 -6.48 -2.09 -15.73
C GLU A 77 -5.60 -0.86 -15.47
N GLN A 78 -4.61 -0.67 -16.33
CA GLN A 78 -3.64 0.41 -16.17
C GLN A 78 -4.30 1.79 -16.10
N ARG A 79 -5.39 2.01 -16.80
CA ARG A 79 -6.11 3.28 -16.77
C ARG A 79 -6.63 3.59 -15.36
N GLU A 80 -7.18 2.60 -14.68
CA GLU A 80 -7.64 2.75 -13.30
C GLU A 80 -6.45 2.90 -12.35
N LEU A 81 -5.36 2.18 -12.60
CA LEU A 81 -4.13 2.33 -11.83
C LEU A 81 -3.61 3.78 -11.92
N ASP A 82 -3.57 4.35 -13.11
CA ASP A 82 -3.15 5.74 -13.31
C ASP A 82 -4.06 6.72 -12.58
N PHE A 83 -5.36 6.44 -12.58
CA PHE A 83 -6.34 7.23 -11.82
C PHE A 83 -6.00 7.23 -10.32
N TYR A 84 -5.74 6.07 -9.75
CA TYR A 84 -5.41 5.96 -8.32
C TYR A 84 -4.03 6.52 -8.01
N ARG A 85 -3.05 6.32 -8.85
CA ARG A 85 -1.70 6.91 -8.68
C ARG A 85 -1.76 8.43 -8.61
N ALA A 86 -2.64 9.06 -9.38
CA ALA A 86 -2.78 10.52 -9.40
C ALA A 86 -3.41 11.07 -8.11
N ARG A 87 -4.11 10.23 -7.34
CA ARG A 87 -4.89 10.62 -6.15
C ARG A 87 -4.35 10.08 -4.85
N THR A 88 -3.31 9.26 -4.90
CA THR A 88 -2.73 8.61 -3.73
C THR A 88 -1.24 8.89 -3.67
N LEU A 89 -0.63 8.44 -2.59
CA LEU A 89 0.82 8.52 -2.41
C LEU A 89 1.39 7.11 -2.45
N ALA A 90 2.35 6.88 -3.34
CA ALA A 90 3.03 5.60 -3.41
C ALA A 90 4.02 5.44 -2.26
N LEU A 91 3.99 4.30 -1.59
CA LEU A 91 4.91 4.01 -0.49
C LEU A 91 6.37 4.18 -0.91
N SER A 92 6.71 3.75 -2.13
CA SER A 92 8.07 3.90 -2.67
C SER A 92 8.55 5.36 -2.71
N ARG A 93 7.63 6.29 -2.86
CA ARG A 93 7.95 7.72 -2.89
C ARG A 93 7.95 8.37 -1.51
N LEU A 94 7.27 7.76 -0.55
CA LEU A 94 7.22 8.25 0.82
C LEU A 94 8.37 7.77 1.67
N ARG A 95 8.93 6.60 1.36
CA ARG A 95 10.08 6.07 2.08
C ARG A 95 11.26 7.04 1.98
N GLY A 96 11.88 7.31 3.11
CA GLY A 96 12.99 8.26 3.20
C GLY A 96 12.55 9.71 3.27
N ARG A 97 11.25 10.00 3.23
CA ARG A 97 10.73 11.36 3.36
C ARG A 97 10.47 11.71 4.82
N PRO A 98 10.55 13.00 5.18
CA PRO A 98 10.26 13.43 6.54
C PRO A 98 8.85 13.12 6.98
N VAL A 99 8.71 12.69 8.23
CA VAL A 99 7.44 12.52 8.90
C VAL A 99 7.37 13.54 10.03
N GLU A 100 6.24 14.22 10.13
CA GLU A 100 5.96 15.18 11.20
C GLU A 100 4.84 14.68 12.08
N ARG A 101 4.94 15.00 13.35
CA ARG A 101 3.87 14.79 14.32
C ARG A 101 3.74 16.04 15.18
N HIS A 102 2.53 16.58 15.26
CA HIS A 102 2.26 17.85 15.94
C HIS A 102 3.17 18.98 15.44
N GLY A 103 3.42 19.03 14.14
CA GLY A 103 4.25 20.06 13.51
C GLY A 103 5.76 19.88 13.70
N ARG A 104 6.20 18.80 14.34
CA ARG A 104 7.62 18.52 14.55
C ARG A 104 8.06 17.32 13.74
N LYS A 105 9.20 17.45 13.06
CA LYS A 105 9.82 16.33 12.37
C LYS A 105 10.28 15.30 13.39
N ILE A 106 9.82 14.05 13.23
CA ILE A 106 10.17 12.94 14.12
C ILE A 106 11.14 11.95 13.47
N GLY A 107 11.39 12.07 12.19
CA GLY A 107 12.32 11.23 11.46
C GLY A 107 11.89 11.02 10.02
N LEU A 108 12.47 10.02 9.39
CA LEU A 108 12.14 9.64 8.01
C LEU A 108 11.28 8.39 7.99
N LEU A 109 10.31 8.34 7.09
CA LEU A 109 9.45 7.16 6.94
C LEU A 109 10.26 5.96 6.45
N GLN A 110 10.17 4.85 7.16
CA GLN A 110 10.79 3.59 6.75
C GLN A 110 9.76 2.66 6.12
N ASP A 111 8.58 2.56 6.74
CA ASP A 111 7.51 1.68 6.28
C ASP A 111 6.19 2.10 6.94
N VAL A 112 5.11 1.40 6.57
CA VAL A 112 3.79 1.55 7.20
C VAL A 112 3.30 0.18 7.64
N VAL A 113 2.37 0.16 8.58
CA VAL A 113 1.69 -1.06 9.03
C VAL A 113 0.24 -0.97 8.63
N VAL A 114 -0.24 -2.01 7.97
CA VAL A 114 -1.58 -2.11 7.41
C VAL A 114 -2.30 -3.29 8.04
N ALA A 115 -3.58 -3.12 8.33
CA ALA A 115 -4.42 -4.17 8.90
C ALA A 115 -5.82 -4.13 8.28
N GLY A 116 -6.63 -5.14 8.60
CA GLY A 116 -8.02 -5.20 8.15
C GLY A 116 -8.14 -5.20 6.63
N ALA A 117 -9.00 -4.35 6.10
CA ALA A 117 -9.23 -4.20 4.66
C ALA A 117 -8.38 -3.07 4.04
N GLY A 118 -7.27 -2.70 4.70
CA GLY A 118 -6.38 -1.66 4.22
C GLY A 118 -6.21 -0.48 5.18
N GLN A 119 -6.55 -0.66 6.45
CA GLN A 119 -6.39 0.41 7.43
C GLN A 119 -4.92 0.64 7.74
N LEU A 120 -4.49 1.90 7.68
CA LEU A 120 -3.17 2.30 8.14
C LEU A 120 -3.20 2.44 9.65
N VAL A 121 -2.48 1.56 10.35
CA VAL A 121 -2.51 1.53 11.82
C VAL A 121 -1.26 2.13 12.44
N ALA A 122 -0.15 2.15 11.72
CA ALA A 122 1.09 2.72 12.20
C ALA A 122 2.03 3.12 11.06
N ALA A 123 2.97 3.99 11.37
CA ALA A 123 4.13 4.27 10.54
C ALA A 123 5.38 3.80 11.29
N ILE A 124 6.39 3.35 10.56
CA ILE A 124 7.69 2.99 11.12
C ILE A 124 8.65 4.14 10.85
N VAL A 125 9.12 4.78 11.91
CA VAL A 125 10.01 5.94 11.86
C VAL A 125 11.11 5.72 12.90
N ALA A 126 12.37 5.84 12.49
CA ALA A 126 13.52 5.63 13.39
C ALA A 126 13.44 4.28 14.13
N ASN A 127 13.04 3.23 13.43
CA ASN A 127 12.83 1.87 13.95
C ASN A 127 11.76 1.77 15.04
N GLU A 128 10.94 2.80 15.21
CA GLU A 128 9.84 2.82 16.14
C GLU A 128 8.49 2.81 15.42
N ARG A 129 7.55 2.12 16.03
CA ARG A 129 6.18 2.09 15.56
C ARG A 129 5.43 3.29 16.12
N ILE A 130 4.98 4.17 15.22
CA ILE A 130 4.24 5.38 15.57
C ILE A 130 2.78 5.20 15.18
N PRO A 131 1.81 5.35 16.08
CA PRO A 131 0.40 5.23 15.73
C PRO A 131 0.01 6.17 14.60
N PHE A 132 -0.81 5.66 13.67
CA PHE A 132 -1.28 6.45 12.54
C PHE A 132 -2.54 7.21 12.96
N ASP A 133 -2.37 8.48 13.30
CA ASP A 133 -3.46 9.34 13.75
C ASP A 133 -3.47 10.69 12.99
N SER A 134 -4.39 11.57 13.36
CA SER A 134 -4.55 12.85 12.68
C SER A 134 -3.39 13.81 12.88
N ALA A 135 -2.53 13.57 13.87
CA ALA A 135 -1.36 14.41 14.14
C ALA A 135 -0.18 14.06 13.23
N LEU A 136 -0.21 12.89 12.59
CA LEU A 136 0.86 12.42 11.73
C LEU A 136 0.73 13.02 10.34
N ARG A 137 1.83 13.58 9.82
CA ARG A 137 1.88 14.16 8.48
C ARG A 137 3.09 13.65 7.73
N PHE A 138 2.87 13.28 6.48
CA PHE A 138 3.93 12.92 5.56
C PHE A 138 4.25 14.11 4.66
N THR A 139 5.54 14.28 4.37
CA THR A 139 5.96 15.26 3.38
C THR A 139 6.12 14.51 2.06
N PRO A 140 5.18 14.64 1.11
CA PRO A 140 5.30 13.96 -0.17
C PRO A 140 6.48 14.50 -0.96
N ALA A 141 7.02 13.68 -1.88
CA ALA A 141 7.98 14.18 -2.84
C ALA A 141 7.33 15.31 -3.62
N ARG A 142 8.05 16.42 -3.82
CA ARG A 142 7.57 17.49 -4.67
C ARG A 142 7.26 16.90 -6.04
N ARG A 143 6.05 17.15 -6.55
CA ARG A 143 5.80 16.94 -7.95
C ARG A 143 6.81 17.80 -8.70
N SER A 144 7.60 17.16 -9.58
CA SER A 144 8.42 17.96 -10.47
C SER A 144 7.49 18.88 -11.22
N ALA A 145 7.73 20.18 -11.11
CA ALA A 145 7.05 21.16 -11.93
C ALA A 145 7.58 20.97 -13.35
N ALA A 146 6.87 20.16 -14.11
CA ALA A 146 7.09 20.06 -15.54
C ALA A 146 5.82 20.48 -16.22
#